data_12ac1edc955571efe41f32fce1ea0d76
#
_entry.id   12ac1edc955571efe41f32fce1ea0d76
#
_cell.length_a   1.000
_cell.length_b   1.000
_cell.length_c   1.000
_cell.angle_alpha   90.00
_cell.angle_beta   90.00
_cell.angle_gamma   90.00
#
_symmetry.space_group_name_H-M   'P 1'
#
loop_
_entity.id
_entity.type
_entity.pdbx_description
1 polymer ?
#
loop_
_entity_poly.entity_id
_entity_poly.type
_entity_poly.pdbx_seq_one_letter_code
_entity_poly.pdbx_strand_id
1 'polypeptide(L)'
;MKISKLFISAVFIFPMITHAGIPVMVDADPLRQAEWVKEAQRWVDTAKHYQSQLQAYKEQLATATGLRDIQGLVAQGKSLKNDITNLQKQGISLDDLLTSGNAPTGALDSLYNRFKDFDVCDARQAASYINLCKQETVNKAWALEQTTEVQEKISDALNDISNLTDRMGNAKDIKESQDLANAVQAKSIQLNVLSQQWEMNMRASEQRDKLLKEKRKQAKQQSQIEAPVADLN
;
A
#
# COMPACT_ATOMS: atom_id res chain seq x y z
N MET A 1 -44.48 -9.35 40.95
CA MET A 1 -43.04 -9.47 40.61
C MET A 1 -42.69 -8.36 39.64
N LYS A 2 -41.97 -7.32 40.08
CA LYS A 2 -41.56 -6.16 39.27
C LYS A 2 -40.14 -6.42 38.78
N ILE A 3 -39.95 -6.59 37.48
CA ILE A 3 -38.63 -6.74 36.84
C ILE A 3 -38.13 -5.34 36.54
N SER A 4 -37.12 -4.90 37.30
CA SER A 4 -36.41 -3.65 37.10
C SER A 4 -35.48 -3.78 35.88
N LYS A 5 -35.67 -2.97 34.86
CA LYS A 5 -34.78 -2.89 33.70
C LYS A 5 -33.59 -2.01 34.06
N LEU A 6 -32.42 -2.63 34.21
CA LEU A 6 -31.15 -1.93 34.42
C LEU A 6 -30.64 -1.44 33.02
N PHE A 7 -30.69 -0.15 32.81
CA PHE A 7 -30.03 0.48 31.64
C PHE A 7 -28.53 0.64 31.94
N ILE A 8 -27.69 -0.17 31.30
CA ILE A 8 -26.24 0.01 31.33
C ILE A 8 -25.89 1.07 30.27
N SER A 9 -25.64 2.30 30.75
CA SER A 9 -25.10 3.38 29.93
C SER A 9 -23.62 3.11 29.69
N ALA A 10 -23.25 2.67 28.48
CA ALA A 10 -21.87 2.58 28.05
C ALA A 10 -21.33 3.99 27.79
N VAL A 11 -20.54 4.51 28.70
CA VAL A 11 -19.81 5.76 28.53
C VAL A 11 -18.62 5.48 27.62
N PHE A 12 -18.71 5.89 26.36
CA PHE A 12 -17.58 5.93 25.42
C PHE A 12 -16.62 7.03 25.86
N ILE A 13 -15.55 6.66 26.55
CA ILE A 13 -14.42 7.57 26.81
C ILE A 13 -13.61 7.64 25.51
N PHE A 14 -13.89 8.68 24.71
CA PHE A 14 -12.97 9.05 23.64
C PHE A 14 -11.68 9.57 24.28
N PRO A 15 -10.49 9.03 23.94
CA PRO A 15 -9.26 9.67 24.33
C PRO A 15 -9.20 11.02 23.61
N MET A 16 -9.44 12.09 24.36
CA MET A 16 -9.12 13.44 23.89
C MET A 16 -7.61 13.46 23.65
N ILE A 17 -7.22 13.52 22.37
CA ILE A 17 -5.88 13.88 21.96
C ILE A 17 -5.71 15.31 22.44
N THR A 18 -5.15 15.49 23.61
CA THR A 18 -4.72 16.79 24.09
C THR A 18 -3.59 17.24 23.18
N HIS A 19 -3.92 18.13 22.26
CA HIS A 19 -2.90 18.91 21.58
C HIS A 19 -2.23 19.73 22.68
N ALA A 20 -1.12 19.22 23.19
CA ALA A 20 -0.24 20.00 24.04
C ALA A 20 0.31 21.12 23.14
N GLY A 21 -0.36 22.26 23.14
CA GLY A 21 0.18 23.48 22.55
C GLY A 21 1.56 23.70 23.21
N ILE A 22 2.59 23.74 22.38
CA ILE A 22 3.96 24.04 22.86
C ILE A 22 3.90 25.42 23.48
N PRO A 23 4.20 25.59 24.78
CA PRO A 23 4.20 26.90 25.39
C PRO A 23 5.24 27.78 24.69
N VAL A 24 4.82 28.94 24.18
CA VAL A 24 5.71 29.93 23.58
C VAL A 24 6.52 30.58 24.71
N MET A 25 7.67 30.04 24.98
CA MET A 25 8.65 30.69 25.82
C MET A 25 9.69 31.37 24.91
N VAL A 26 9.81 32.68 25.07
CA VAL A 26 10.69 33.59 24.29
C VAL A 26 12.06 33.62 24.92
N ASP A 27 12.72 32.49 25.09
CA ASP A 27 14.14 32.47 25.41
C ASP A 27 14.89 31.51 24.47
N ALA A 28 15.95 32.05 23.87
CA ALA A 28 16.85 31.30 23.00
C ALA A 28 17.54 30.19 23.81
N ASP A 29 16.89 29.07 24.02
CA ASP A 29 17.46 27.90 24.66
C ASP A 29 18.11 26.99 23.59
N PRO A 30 19.44 27.00 23.45
CA PRO A 30 20.17 26.17 22.51
C PRO A 30 19.94 24.66 22.76
N LEU A 31 19.56 24.29 23.99
CA LEU A 31 19.19 22.89 24.30
C LEU A 31 17.91 22.48 23.59
N ARG A 32 16.93 23.36 23.52
CA ARG A 32 15.67 23.09 22.83
C ARG A 32 15.86 22.96 21.32
N GLN A 33 16.67 23.79 20.69
CA GLN A 33 17.03 23.65 19.28
C GLN A 33 17.71 22.30 19.02
N ALA A 34 18.62 21.87 19.86
CA ALA A 34 19.28 20.57 19.75
C ALA A 34 18.28 19.41 19.90
N GLU A 35 17.28 19.54 20.77
CA GLU A 35 16.21 18.54 20.89
C GLU A 35 15.35 18.44 19.63
N TRP A 36 14.97 19.54 19.02
CA TRP A 36 14.22 19.56 17.77
C TRP A 36 15.01 18.96 16.61
N VAL A 37 16.30 19.26 16.48
CA VAL A 37 17.18 18.64 15.49
C VAL A 37 17.25 17.12 15.70
N LYS A 38 17.39 16.67 16.96
CA LYS A 38 17.41 15.25 17.30
C LYS A 38 16.09 14.56 16.98
N GLU A 39 14.96 15.20 17.23
CA GLU A 39 13.65 14.67 16.85
C GLU A 39 13.48 14.60 15.33
N ALA A 40 13.87 15.64 14.60
CA ALA A 40 13.86 15.65 13.14
C ALA A 40 14.73 14.52 12.57
N GLN A 41 15.92 14.27 13.15
CA GLN A 41 16.78 13.17 12.75
C GLN A 41 16.12 11.79 12.96
N ARG A 42 15.35 11.60 14.03
CA ARG A 42 14.56 10.36 14.22
C ARG A 42 13.54 10.15 13.11
N TRP A 43 12.94 11.22 12.59
CA TRP A 43 12.01 11.13 11.46
C TRP A 43 12.72 10.81 10.15
N VAL A 44 13.94 11.30 9.94
CA VAL A 44 14.81 10.87 8.82
C VAL A 44 15.06 9.36 8.89
N ASP A 45 15.42 8.85 10.07
CA ASP A 45 15.69 7.43 10.25
C ASP A 45 14.42 6.59 10.09
N THR A 46 13.28 7.07 10.57
CA THR A 46 11.96 6.44 10.37
C THR A 46 11.60 6.36 8.87
N ALA A 47 11.80 7.44 8.12
CA ALA A 47 11.55 7.46 6.67
C ALA A 47 12.45 6.46 5.92
N LYS A 48 13.74 6.38 6.27
CA LYS A 48 14.66 5.37 5.73
C LYS A 48 14.20 3.95 6.05
N HIS A 49 13.71 3.71 7.26
CA HIS A 49 13.16 2.42 7.64
C HIS A 49 11.96 2.03 6.78
N TYR A 50 11.02 2.95 6.56
CA TYR A 50 9.89 2.71 5.66
C TYR A 50 10.34 2.43 4.23
N GLN A 51 11.32 3.17 3.69
CA GLN A 51 11.88 2.88 2.37
C GLN A 51 12.46 1.46 2.29
N SER A 52 13.17 1.02 3.32
CA SER A 52 13.72 -0.34 3.37
C SER A 52 12.62 -1.40 3.40
N GLN A 53 11.53 -1.19 4.13
CA GLN A 53 10.38 -2.10 4.15
C GLN A 53 9.70 -2.20 2.77
N LEU A 54 9.47 -1.07 2.11
CA LEU A 54 8.89 -1.01 0.77
C LEU A 54 9.78 -1.72 -0.26
N GLN A 55 11.09 -1.52 -0.17
CA GLN A 55 12.05 -2.18 -1.04
C GLN A 55 12.08 -3.70 -0.81
N ALA A 56 12.11 -4.15 0.45
CA ALA A 56 12.06 -5.57 0.80
C ALA A 56 10.78 -6.24 0.29
N TYR A 57 9.64 -5.54 0.36
CA TYR A 57 8.40 -6.06 -0.19
C TYR A 57 8.44 -6.19 -1.73
N LYS A 58 8.99 -5.21 -2.44
CA LYS A 58 9.18 -5.30 -3.90
C LYS A 58 10.07 -6.49 -4.28
N GLU A 59 11.14 -6.72 -3.54
CA GLU A 59 12.03 -7.87 -3.73
C GLU A 59 11.32 -9.19 -3.43
N GLN A 60 10.48 -9.24 -2.40
CA GLN A 60 9.66 -10.42 -2.10
C GLN A 60 8.67 -10.72 -3.24
N LEU A 61 8.00 -9.71 -3.79
CA LEU A 61 7.13 -9.88 -4.96
C LEU A 61 7.91 -10.41 -6.15
N ALA A 62 9.08 -9.84 -6.44
CA ALA A 62 9.93 -10.29 -7.54
C ALA A 62 10.39 -11.75 -7.37
N THR A 63 10.83 -12.10 -6.16
CA THR A 63 11.27 -13.47 -5.85
C THR A 63 10.11 -14.46 -5.99
N ALA A 64 8.92 -14.11 -5.48
CA ALA A 64 7.73 -14.95 -5.55
C ALA A 64 7.24 -15.18 -6.98
N THR A 65 7.57 -14.29 -7.91
CA THR A 65 7.16 -14.33 -9.31
C THR A 65 8.28 -14.77 -10.27
N GLY A 66 9.51 -14.95 -9.76
CA GLY A 66 10.68 -15.31 -10.59
C GLY A 66 11.18 -14.15 -11.47
N LEU A 67 10.71 -12.94 -11.24
CA LEU A 67 11.07 -11.77 -12.04
C LEU A 67 12.49 -11.31 -11.76
N ARG A 68 13.22 -11.01 -12.83
CA ARG A 68 14.58 -10.45 -12.76
C ARG A 68 14.65 -8.95 -13.00
N ASP A 69 13.64 -8.38 -13.66
CA ASP A 69 13.57 -6.94 -13.99
C ASP A 69 12.36 -6.26 -13.35
N ILE A 70 12.52 -5.88 -12.08
CA ILE A 70 11.51 -5.11 -11.35
C ILE A 70 11.39 -3.68 -11.92
N GLN A 71 12.50 -3.09 -12.41
CA GLN A 71 12.50 -1.70 -12.86
C GLN A 71 11.69 -1.53 -14.16
N GLY A 72 11.83 -2.47 -15.08
CA GLY A 72 11.00 -2.50 -16.29
C GLY A 72 9.51 -2.62 -15.98
N LEU A 73 9.16 -3.44 -15.00
CA LEU A 73 7.78 -3.61 -14.55
C LEU A 73 7.21 -2.38 -13.82
N VAL A 74 8.03 -1.72 -13.02
CA VAL A 74 7.65 -0.44 -12.37
C VAL A 74 7.35 0.62 -13.42
N ALA A 75 8.16 0.70 -14.49
CA ALA A 75 7.91 1.62 -15.58
C ALA A 75 6.60 1.32 -16.33
N GLN A 76 6.28 0.03 -16.52
CA GLN A 76 5.00 -0.40 -17.09
C GLN A 76 3.83 -0.19 -16.12
N GLY A 77 4.07 -0.28 -14.81
CA GLY A 77 3.07 -0.13 -13.75
C GLY A 77 2.48 1.28 -13.67
N LYS A 78 3.26 2.33 -13.93
CA LYS A 78 2.77 3.73 -13.89
C LYS A 78 1.53 3.99 -14.75
N SER A 79 1.28 3.16 -15.76
CA SER A 79 0.06 3.22 -16.58
C SER A 79 -1.12 2.47 -15.96
N LEU A 80 -0.91 1.49 -15.08
CA LEU A 80 -1.96 0.62 -14.54
C LEU A 80 -2.99 1.39 -13.72
N LYS A 81 -2.54 2.33 -12.89
CA LYS A 81 -3.42 3.21 -12.12
C LYS A 81 -4.36 4.02 -13.02
N ASN A 82 -3.83 4.57 -14.10
CA ASN A 82 -4.62 5.33 -15.07
C ASN A 82 -5.66 4.43 -15.76
N ASP A 83 -5.28 3.22 -16.14
CA ASP A 83 -6.17 2.27 -16.78
C ASP A 83 -7.27 1.81 -15.83
N ILE A 84 -6.94 1.46 -14.59
CA ILE A 84 -7.93 1.12 -13.56
C ILE A 84 -8.86 2.30 -13.28
N THR A 85 -8.34 3.53 -13.20
CA THR A 85 -9.15 4.74 -13.03
C THR A 85 -10.11 4.93 -14.22
N ASN A 86 -9.66 4.67 -15.45
CA ASN A 86 -10.50 4.74 -16.63
C ASN A 86 -11.58 3.66 -16.65
N LEU A 87 -11.26 2.44 -16.22
CA LEU A 87 -12.24 1.35 -16.07
C LEU A 87 -13.27 1.67 -14.98
N GLN A 88 -12.85 2.28 -13.87
CA GLN A 88 -13.77 2.76 -12.83
C GLN A 88 -14.75 3.81 -13.34
N LYS A 89 -14.29 4.75 -14.19
CA LYS A 89 -15.18 5.72 -14.86
C LYS A 89 -16.19 5.05 -15.80
N GLN A 90 -15.89 3.86 -16.28
CA GLN A 90 -16.80 3.03 -17.09
C GLN A 90 -17.71 2.13 -16.24
N GLY A 91 -17.69 2.28 -14.91
CA GLY A 91 -18.52 1.51 -13.98
C GLY A 91 -17.93 0.15 -13.56
N ILE A 92 -16.67 -0.14 -13.91
CA ILE A 92 -15.98 -1.36 -13.52
C ILE A 92 -15.22 -1.09 -12.22
N SER A 93 -15.64 -1.72 -11.12
CA SER A 93 -14.92 -1.56 -9.84
C SER A 93 -13.60 -2.34 -9.84
N LEU A 94 -12.68 -1.94 -8.95
CA LEU A 94 -11.43 -2.69 -8.75
C LEU A 94 -11.70 -4.11 -8.27
N ASP A 95 -12.72 -4.31 -7.44
CA ASP A 95 -13.10 -5.64 -6.96
C ASP A 95 -13.69 -6.50 -8.07
N ASP A 96 -14.50 -5.93 -8.98
CA ASP A 96 -14.98 -6.64 -10.16
C ASP A 96 -13.82 -7.10 -11.04
N LEU A 97 -12.83 -6.23 -11.23
CA LEU A 97 -11.66 -6.54 -12.04
C LEU A 97 -10.77 -7.62 -11.41
N LEU A 98 -10.57 -7.57 -10.08
CA LEU A 98 -9.57 -8.40 -9.41
C LEU A 98 -10.14 -9.63 -8.68
N THR A 99 -11.45 -9.69 -8.37
CA THR A 99 -11.96 -10.75 -7.49
C THR A 99 -13.26 -11.40 -7.94
N SER A 100 -14.09 -10.73 -8.73
CA SER A 100 -15.48 -11.18 -8.96
C SER A 100 -15.63 -12.33 -9.95
N GLY A 101 -14.62 -12.63 -10.75
CA GLY A 101 -14.76 -13.53 -11.91
C GLY A 101 -15.62 -12.96 -13.06
N ASN A 102 -16.26 -11.81 -12.85
CA ASN A 102 -17.12 -11.12 -13.81
C ASN A 102 -16.41 -9.95 -14.51
N ALA A 103 -15.07 -9.88 -14.38
CA ALA A 103 -14.30 -8.86 -15.07
C ALA A 103 -14.57 -8.92 -16.57
N PRO A 104 -14.81 -7.78 -17.24
CA PRO A 104 -14.91 -7.75 -18.69
C PRO A 104 -13.65 -8.34 -19.29
N THR A 105 -13.77 -9.44 -20.04
CA THR A 105 -12.65 -10.25 -20.51
C THR A 105 -11.62 -9.42 -21.27
N GLY A 106 -12.06 -8.47 -22.12
CA GLY A 106 -11.16 -7.61 -22.87
C GLY A 106 -10.32 -6.67 -22.00
N ALA A 107 -10.89 -6.14 -20.92
CA ALA A 107 -10.18 -5.27 -19.97
C ALA A 107 -9.13 -6.06 -19.18
N LEU A 108 -9.53 -7.23 -18.65
CA LEU A 108 -8.62 -8.12 -17.92
C LEU A 108 -7.48 -8.62 -18.81
N ASP A 109 -7.77 -9.01 -20.05
CA ASP A 109 -6.76 -9.49 -21.02
C ASP A 109 -5.77 -8.40 -21.40
N SER A 110 -6.23 -7.17 -21.59
CA SER A 110 -5.36 -6.03 -21.88
C SER A 110 -4.37 -5.78 -20.73
N LEU A 111 -4.84 -5.80 -19.48
CA LEU A 111 -4.01 -5.62 -18.31
C LEU A 111 -3.06 -6.81 -18.12
N TYR A 112 -3.58 -8.04 -18.21
CA TYR A 112 -2.77 -9.26 -18.07
C TYR A 112 -1.61 -9.31 -19.08
N ASN A 113 -1.84 -9.00 -20.35
CA ASN A 113 -0.82 -9.10 -21.39
C ASN A 113 0.39 -8.18 -21.13
N ARG A 114 0.20 -7.09 -20.39
CA ARG A 114 1.31 -6.21 -19.97
C ARG A 114 2.10 -6.76 -18.80
N PHE A 115 1.46 -7.55 -17.95
CA PHE A 115 2.05 -8.06 -16.72
C PHE A 115 2.19 -9.58 -16.69
N LYS A 116 2.04 -10.26 -17.85
CA LYS A 116 2.14 -11.73 -17.96
C LYS A 116 3.48 -12.29 -17.47
N ASP A 117 4.52 -11.48 -17.37
CA ASP A 117 5.81 -11.88 -16.85
C ASP A 117 5.76 -12.21 -15.35
N PHE A 118 4.74 -11.74 -14.61
CA PHE A 118 4.49 -12.14 -13.22
C PHE A 118 3.99 -13.58 -13.08
N ASP A 119 3.18 -14.04 -14.02
CA ASP A 119 2.67 -15.41 -14.05
C ASP A 119 2.12 -15.71 -15.44
N VAL A 120 2.65 -16.75 -16.07
CA VAL A 120 2.17 -17.20 -17.38
C VAL A 120 1.02 -18.19 -17.16
N CYS A 121 -0.20 -17.73 -17.38
CA CYS A 121 -1.39 -18.55 -17.22
C CYS A 121 -1.46 -19.64 -18.31
N ASP A 122 -1.51 -20.92 -17.92
CA ASP A 122 -1.56 -22.04 -18.84
C ASP A 122 -2.89 -22.03 -19.62
N ALA A 123 -2.82 -21.76 -20.93
CA ALA A 123 -3.95 -21.67 -21.83
C ALA A 123 -4.70 -23.01 -22.03
N ARG A 124 -4.14 -24.15 -21.58
CA ARG A 124 -4.78 -25.47 -21.67
C ARG A 124 -5.75 -25.74 -20.52
N GLN A 125 -5.79 -24.87 -19.52
CA GLN A 125 -6.70 -24.99 -18.38
C GLN A 125 -8.12 -24.49 -18.73
N ALA A 126 -9.09 -24.80 -17.85
CA ALA A 126 -10.44 -24.29 -17.99
C ALA A 126 -10.48 -22.75 -17.98
N ALA A 127 -11.42 -22.15 -18.70
CA ALA A 127 -11.52 -20.70 -18.84
C ALA A 127 -11.65 -19.97 -17.48
N SER A 128 -12.38 -20.57 -16.53
CA SER A 128 -12.49 -20.05 -15.16
C SER A 128 -11.14 -20.00 -14.43
N TYR A 129 -10.33 -21.04 -14.57
CA TYR A 129 -8.98 -21.09 -14.01
C TYR A 129 -8.07 -20.02 -14.62
N ILE A 130 -8.13 -19.87 -15.97
CA ILE A 130 -7.31 -18.88 -16.70
C ILE A 130 -7.68 -17.46 -16.24
N ASN A 131 -8.97 -17.14 -16.11
CA ASN A 131 -9.41 -15.82 -15.67
C ASN A 131 -8.93 -15.51 -14.25
N LEU A 132 -9.03 -16.45 -13.32
CA LEU A 132 -8.53 -16.29 -11.95
C LEU A 132 -7.00 -16.12 -11.91
N CYS A 133 -6.26 -16.83 -12.75
CA CYS A 133 -4.82 -16.66 -12.90
C CYS A 133 -4.48 -15.24 -13.40
N LYS A 134 -5.19 -14.73 -14.42
CA LYS A 134 -5.00 -13.36 -14.92
C LYS A 134 -5.32 -12.31 -13.86
N GLN A 135 -6.39 -12.50 -13.07
CA GLN A 135 -6.74 -11.62 -11.96
C GLN A 135 -5.64 -11.60 -10.88
N GLU A 136 -5.09 -12.77 -10.52
CA GLU A 136 -3.97 -12.87 -9.58
C GLU A 136 -2.74 -12.10 -10.08
N THR A 137 -2.41 -12.23 -11.37
CA THR A 137 -1.31 -11.49 -12.01
C THR A 137 -1.53 -9.98 -11.94
N VAL A 138 -2.71 -9.49 -12.30
CA VAL A 138 -3.05 -8.06 -12.24
C VAL A 138 -3.07 -7.54 -10.81
N ASN A 139 -3.51 -8.35 -9.83
CA ASN A 139 -3.46 -7.97 -8.40
C ASN A 139 -2.01 -7.79 -7.91
N LYS A 140 -1.09 -8.65 -8.33
CA LYS A 140 0.35 -8.50 -8.00
C LYS A 140 0.94 -7.23 -8.63
N ALA A 141 0.61 -6.97 -9.90
CA ALA A 141 1.03 -5.74 -10.58
C ALA A 141 0.48 -4.49 -9.88
N TRP A 142 -0.77 -4.51 -9.45
CA TRP A 142 -1.39 -3.43 -8.68
C TRP A 142 -0.68 -3.20 -7.34
N ALA A 143 -0.36 -4.26 -6.61
CA ALA A 143 0.38 -4.15 -5.36
C ALA A 143 1.77 -3.52 -5.56
N LEU A 144 2.47 -3.90 -6.64
CA LEU A 144 3.78 -3.33 -6.98
C LEU A 144 3.67 -1.83 -7.29
N GLU A 145 2.67 -1.42 -8.08
CA GLU A 145 2.46 -0.01 -8.42
C GLU A 145 2.16 0.83 -7.19
N GLN A 146 1.21 0.38 -6.34
CA GLN A 146 0.87 1.07 -5.10
C GLN A 146 2.10 1.21 -4.17
N THR A 147 2.92 0.17 -4.08
CA THR A 147 4.16 0.21 -3.29
C THR A 147 5.14 1.22 -3.86
N THR A 148 5.29 1.27 -5.17
CA THR A 148 6.20 2.21 -5.85
C THR A 148 5.74 3.66 -5.67
N GLU A 149 4.45 3.94 -5.83
CA GLU A 149 3.89 5.29 -5.62
C GLU A 149 4.14 5.78 -4.18
N VAL A 150 3.92 4.93 -3.20
CA VAL A 150 4.17 5.29 -1.79
C VAL A 150 5.66 5.46 -1.53
N GLN A 151 6.52 4.65 -2.13
CA GLN A 151 7.97 4.77 -2.00
C GLN A 151 8.49 6.10 -2.56
N GLU A 152 7.99 6.56 -3.69
CA GLU A 152 8.32 7.88 -4.26
C GLU A 152 7.92 9.00 -3.28
N LYS A 153 6.68 8.97 -2.76
CA LYS A 153 6.20 9.98 -1.80
C LYS A 153 6.97 9.98 -0.48
N ILE A 154 7.38 8.81 0.01
CA ILE A 154 8.23 8.69 1.21
C ILE A 154 9.64 9.23 0.93
N SER A 155 10.18 9.03 -0.28
CA SER A 155 11.46 9.60 -0.69
C SER A 155 11.42 11.13 -0.71
N ASP A 156 10.34 11.70 -1.24
CA ASP A 156 10.15 13.16 -1.24
C ASP A 156 10.04 13.70 0.21
N ALA A 157 9.24 13.03 1.05
CA ALA A 157 9.11 13.42 2.46
C ALA A 157 10.44 13.31 3.22
N LEU A 158 11.26 12.28 2.95
CA LEU A 158 12.60 12.13 3.52
C LEU A 158 13.52 13.29 3.12
N ASN A 159 13.54 13.65 1.85
CA ASN A 159 14.34 14.77 1.36
C ASN A 159 13.90 16.09 2.00
N ASP A 160 12.59 16.32 2.12
CA ASP A 160 12.06 17.50 2.77
C ASP A 160 12.45 17.56 4.25
N ILE A 161 12.28 16.47 5.00
CA ILE A 161 12.65 16.41 6.44
C ILE A 161 14.15 16.60 6.61
N SER A 162 14.99 16.00 5.75
CA SER A 162 16.44 16.17 5.80
C SER A 162 16.84 17.63 5.58
N ASN A 163 16.28 18.28 4.56
CA ASN A 163 16.54 19.70 4.28
C ASN A 163 16.07 20.61 5.43
N LEU A 164 14.90 20.32 6.02
CA LEU A 164 14.40 21.08 7.18
C LEU A 164 15.28 20.87 8.41
N THR A 165 15.80 19.66 8.61
CA THR A 165 16.73 19.33 9.72
C THR A 165 18.04 20.10 9.59
N ASP A 166 18.64 20.14 8.40
CA ASP A 166 19.87 20.87 8.13
C ASP A 166 19.68 22.38 8.33
N ARG A 167 18.56 22.93 7.87
CA ARG A 167 18.21 24.34 8.08
C ARG A 167 18.00 24.66 9.55
N MET A 168 17.35 23.76 10.30
CA MET A 168 17.12 23.91 11.74
C MET A 168 18.44 23.96 12.51
N GLY A 169 19.43 23.13 12.15
CA GLY A 169 20.76 23.13 12.72
C GLY A 169 21.53 24.44 12.48
N ASN A 170 21.18 25.17 11.40
CA ASN A 170 21.82 26.44 11.00
C ASN A 170 20.95 27.68 11.30
N ALA A 171 19.79 27.51 11.93
CA ALA A 171 18.90 28.62 12.24
C ALA A 171 19.53 29.62 13.20
N LYS A 172 19.32 30.90 12.91
CA LYS A 172 19.95 32.00 13.63
C LYS A 172 19.18 32.44 14.87
N ASP A 173 17.89 32.12 14.92
CA ASP A 173 17.03 32.49 16.04
C ASP A 173 16.06 31.34 16.37
N ILE A 174 15.48 31.43 17.56
CA ILE A 174 14.58 30.39 18.09
C ILE A 174 13.27 30.31 17.33
N LYS A 175 12.78 31.42 16.78
CA LYS A 175 11.53 31.45 16.02
C LYS A 175 11.68 30.69 14.70
N GLU A 176 12.79 30.93 13.98
CA GLU A 176 13.10 30.17 12.76
C GLU A 176 13.20 28.67 13.06
N SER A 177 13.92 28.30 14.14
CA SER A 177 14.02 26.89 14.57
C SER A 177 12.66 26.28 14.90
N GLN A 178 11.77 27.01 15.56
CA GLN A 178 10.43 26.55 15.90
C GLN A 178 9.55 26.37 14.65
N ASP A 179 9.61 27.32 13.72
CA ASP A 179 8.84 27.23 12.47
C ASP A 179 9.30 26.01 11.63
N LEU A 180 10.61 25.75 11.61
CA LEU A 180 11.18 24.57 10.97
C LEU A 180 10.77 23.27 11.68
N ALA A 181 10.75 23.23 13.01
CA ALA A 181 10.28 22.09 13.79
C ALA A 181 8.80 21.78 13.51
N ASN A 182 7.95 22.80 13.43
CA ASN A 182 6.54 22.64 13.05
C ASN A 182 6.41 22.08 11.62
N ALA A 183 7.25 22.51 10.68
CA ALA A 183 7.27 21.97 9.33
C ALA A 183 7.70 20.49 9.31
N VAL A 184 8.71 20.10 10.08
CA VAL A 184 9.10 18.69 10.25
C VAL A 184 7.95 17.86 10.83
N GLN A 185 7.25 18.38 11.84
CA GLN A 185 6.10 17.70 12.42
C GLN A 185 4.98 17.48 11.39
N ALA A 186 4.67 18.47 10.55
CA ALA A 186 3.70 18.30 9.47
C ALA A 186 4.13 17.20 8.48
N LYS A 187 5.41 17.15 8.11
CA LYS A 187 5.95 16.10 7.22
C LYS A 187 5.96 14.72 7.88
N SER A 188 6.19 14.64 9.18
CA SER A 188 6.14 13.37 9.92
C SER A 188 4.72 12.79 9.98
N ILE A 189 3.71 13.63 10.11
CA ILE A 189 2.30 13.21 10.01
C ILE A 189 2.02 12.66 8.61
N GLN A 190 2.46 13.36 7.58
CA GLN A 190 2.31 12.89 6.18
C GLN A 190 2.99 11.53 5.98
N LEU A 191 4.20 11.35 6.50
CA LEU A 191 4.96 10.10 6.44
C LEU A 191 4.21 8.93 7.09
N ASN A 192 3.64 9.15 8.29
CA ASN A 192 2.84 8.14 8.98
C ASN A 192 1.58 7.77 8.21
N VAL A 193 0.89 8.75 7.62
CA VAL A 193 -0.30 8.49 6.78
C VAL A 193 0.07 7.66 5.55
N LEU A 194 1.19 7.96 4.89
CA LEU A 194 1.67 7.19 3.74
C LEU A 194 2.00 5.73 4.13
N SER A 195 2.67 5.53 5.27
CA SER A 195 2.98 4.19 5.77
C SER A 195 1.71 3.39 6.07
N GLN A 196 0.74 3.97 6.78
CA GLN A 196 -0.53 3.33 7.08
C GLN A 196 -1.33 3.01 5.81
N GLN A 197 -1.36 3.92 4.85
CA GLN A 197 -2.04 3.70 3.57
C GLN A 197 -1.40 2.52 2.81
N TRP A 198 -0.08 2.46 2.80
CA TRP A 198 0.63 1.33 2.20
C TRP A 198 0.29 0.00 2.89
N GLU A 199 0.34 -0.06 4.22
CA GLU A 199 -0.02 -1.28 4.95
C GLU A 199 -1.45 -1.74 4.66
N MET A 200 -2.42 -0.82 4.60
CA MET A 200 -3.80 -1.16 4.26
C MET A 200 -3.92 -1.72 2.84
N ASN A 201 -3.25 -1.09 1.87
CA ASN A 201 -3.25 -1.55 0.48
C ASN A 201 -2.61 -2.93 0.35
N MET A 202 -1.53 -3.17 1.11
CA MET A 202 -0.85 -4.45 1.15
C MET A 202 -1.73 -5.56 1.69
N ARG A 203 -2.34 -5.36 2.86
CA ARG A 203 -3.27 -6.32 3.45
C ARG A 203 -4.44 -6.63 2.52
N ALA A 204 -4.99 -5.62 1.88
CA ALA A 204 -6.07 -5.81 0.89
C ALA A 204 -5.60 -6.64 -0.31
N SER A 205 -4.39 -6.39 -0.83
CA SER A 205 -3.81 -7.16 -1.94
C SER A 205 -3.55 -8.62 -1.55
N GLU A 206 -3.00 -8.86 -0.36
CA GLU A 206 -2.76 -10.21 0.16
C GLU A 206 -4.06 -11.00 0.37
N GLN A 207 -5.11 -10.34 0.87
CA GLN A 207 -6.42 -10.97 1.02
C GLN A 207 -7.02 -11.36 -0.32
N ARG A 208 -6.93 -10.47 -1.33
CA ARG A 208 -7.35 -10.79 -2.71
C ARG A 208 -6.53 -11.94 -3.29
N ASP A 209 -5.23 -11.95 -3.09
CA ASP A 209 -4.35 -13.02 -3.57
C ASP A 209 -4.72 -14.38 -2.97
N LYS A 210 -4.98 -14.43 -1.66
CA LYS A 210 -5.48 -15.65 -0.99
C LYS A 210 -6.81 -16.11 -1.56
N LEU A 211 -7.77 -15.21 -1.73
CA LEU A 211 -9.08 -15.51 -2.29
C LEU A 211 -8.97 -16.05 -3.73
N LEU A 212 -8.16 -15.42 -4.57
CA LEU A 212 -7.95 -15.83 -5.95
C LEU A 212 -7.31 -17.22 -6.04
N LYS A 213 -6.30 -17.49 -5.20
CA LYS A 213 -5.67 -18.80 -5.10
C LYS A 213 -6.66 -19.90 -4.70
N GLU A 214 -7.50 -19.65 -3.73
CA GLU A 214 -8.54 -20.60 -3.32
C GLU A 214 -9.56 -20.85 -4.44
N LYS A 215 -10.06 -19.80 -5.08
CA LYS A 215 -10.96 -19.93 -6.23
C LYS A 215 -10.28 -20.68 -7.39
N ARG A 216 -9.02 -20.40 -7.67
CA ARG A 216 -8.25 -21.10 -8.71
C ARG A 216 -8.09 -22.58 -8.42
N LYS A 217 -7.86 -22.94 -7.15
CA LYS A 217 -7.80 -24.33 -6.70
C LYS A 217 -9.15 -25.04 -6.88
N GLN A 218 -10.25 -24.37 -6.50
CA GLN A 218 -11.61 -24.90 -6.70
C GLN A 218 -11.93 -25.08 -8.19
N ALA A 219 -11.60 -24.11 -9.04
CA ALA A 219 -11.82 -24.20 -10.48
C ALA A 219 -11.03 -25.36 -11.11
N LYS A 220 -9.81 -25.63 -10.63
CA LYS A 220 -9.02 -26.78 -11.06
C LYS A 220 -9.64 -28.10 -10.62
N GLN A 221 -10.10 -28.20 -9.37
CA GLN A 221 -10.77 -29.39 -8.87
C GLN A 221 -12.06 -29.67 -9.66
N GLN A 222 -12.87 -28.64 -9.92
CA GLN A 222 -14.08 -28.75 -10.71
C GLN A 222 -13.80 -29.27 -12.13
N SER A 223 -12.78 -28.73 -12.80
CA SER A 223 -12.40 -29.17 -14.13
C SER A 223 -11.89 -30.62 -14.16
N GLN A 224 -11.33 -31.12 -13.07
CA GLN A 224 -10.90 -32.51 -12.94
C GLN A 224 -12.09 -33.47 -12.75
N ILE A 225 -13.11 -33.04 -12.00
CA ILE A 225 -14.34 -33.82 -11.79
C ILE A 225 -15.15 -33.91 -13.08
N GLU A 226 -15.18 -32.85 -13.87
CA GLU A 226 -15.91 -32.76 -15.13
C GLU A 226 -15.15 -33.37 -16.33
N ALA A 227 -13.87 -33.73 -16.13
CA ALA A 227 -13.09 -34.33 -17.20
C ALA A 227 -13.66 -35.69 -17.61
N PRO A 228 -13.81 -35.96 -18.92
CA PRO A 228 -14.27 -37.26 -19.40
C PRO A 228 -13.32 -38.37 -18.94
N VAL A 229 -13.87 -39.45 -18.42
CA VAL A 229 -13.08 -40.64 -18.05
C VAL A 229 -12.45 -41.19 -19.34
N ALA A 230 -11.12 -41.33 -19.31
CA ALA A 230 -10.43 -41.93 -20.45
C ALA A 230 -10.92 -43.36 -20.64
N ASP A 231 -11.46 -43.64 -21.81
CA ASP A 231 -11.85 -44.99 -22.21
C ASP A 231 -10.55 -45.76 -22.48
N LEU A 232 -10.19 -46.69 -21.61
CA LEU A 232 -8.97 -47.50 -21.69
C LEU A 232 -9.17 -48.80 -22.47
N ASN A 233 -10.17 -48.84 -23.38
CA ASN A 233 -10.35 -49.98 -24.26
C ASN A 233 -9.43 -49.95 -25.45
#